data_25b7169b209f7afc730634715522123e
#
_entry.id   25b7169b209f7afc730634715522123e
#
_cell.length_a   1.000
_cell.length_b   1.000
_cell.length_c   1.000
_cell.angle_alpha   90.00
_cell.angle_beta   90.00
_cell.angle_gamma   90.00
#
_symmetry.space_group_name_H-M   'P 1'
#
loop_
_entity.id
_entity.type
_entity.pdbx_description
1 polymer ?
#
loop_
_entity_poly.entity_id
_entity_poly.type
_entity_poly.pdbx_seq_one_letter_code
_entity_poly.pdbx_strand_id
1 'polypeptide(L)'
;MVNRPIKPAERLSLVSEYYFSRKLKEVAQLNAEGKDIISLAIGSPDMPPSEQTIEKLCEVAHQPNAHGYQPTMGTPELREAMAGFYQRWYGVNLDAKTEILPLIGSKEGILHVTLAFVNPGDEVLVPNPGYPTYTSLSKILGAKIVNYNLCEDNGWQPDFEELEKMDLSNVKLMWTNYPNMPTGGRAQRATYERLVTFAKEHGIVVVNDNPYSFILSEEHLSILQVPGAKDCCIEFNSMSKSHNMPGWRVGLCATNAEFITWILKVQSNIESGTFRGIQLAAAEAYKNDEVWHREFNINTYARRREWAEKIMDVLGCTYDKNQVGMFLWGKIPANIKNVEDLTEKVLHEARVFITPGFIFGSNGERYIRISLCAKEEKIKEALERIKKAI
;
A
#
# COMPACT_ATOMS: atom_id res chain seq x y z
N MET A 1 20.32 46.38 -5.21
CA MET A 1 20.21 44.96 -4.88
C MET A 1 19.12 44.36 -5.75
N VAL A 2 19.45 43.36 -6.58
CA VAL A 2 18.45 42.70 -7.44
C VAL A 2 17.64 41.77 -6.52
N ASN A 3 16.40 42.15 -6.26
CA ASN A 3 15.47 41.34 -5.47
C ASN A 3 15.05 40.13 -6.34
N ARG A 4 15.80 39.02 -6.26
CA ARG A 4 15.43 37.77 -6.94
C ARG A 4 14.36 37.07 -6.10
N PRO A 5 13.13 36.83 -6.60
CA PRO A 5 12.12 36.15 -5.85
C PRO A 5 12.57 34.70 -5.61
N ILE A 6 12.38 34.21 -4.39
CA ILE A 6 12.60 32.79 -4.05
C ILE A 6 11.51 31.97 -4.74
N LYS A 7 11.91 30.98 -5.53
CA LYS A 7 11.00 30.05 -6.23
C LYS A 7 11.23 28.63 -5.75
N PRO A 8 10.18 27.80 -5.70
CA PRO A 8 10.34 26.37 -5.43
C PRO A 8 11.13 25.69 -6.57
N ALA A 9 11.66 24.49 -6.27
CA ALA A 9 12.30 23.66 -7.30
C ALA A 9 11.29 23.26 -8.38
N GLU A 10 11.72 23.26 -9.65
CA GLU A 10 10.85 22.96 -10.81
C GLU A 10 10.17 21.58 -10.71
N ARG A 11 10.84 20.62 -10.09
CA ARG A 11 10.28 19.27 -9.87
C ARG A 11 8.96 19.25 -9.10
N LEU A 12 8.67 20.28 -8.30
CA LEU A 12 7.38 20.37 -7.58
C LEU A 12 6.21 20.68 -8.50
N SER A 13 6.43 21.21 -9.70
CA SER A 13 5.38 21.40 -10.71
C SER A 13 4.95 20.09 -11.39
N LEU A 14 5.74 19.00 -11.25
CA LEU A 14 5.46 17.69 -11.83
C LEU A 14 4.41 16.91 -11.04
N VAL A 15 4.04 17.37 -9.85
CA VAL A 15 3.05 16.73 -8.97
C VAL A 15 2.04 17.77 -8.51
N SER A 16 0.76 17.37 -8.52
CA SER A 16 -0.32 18.17 -7.96
C SER A 16 -0.56 17.84 -6.49
N GLU A 17 -1.32 18.70 -5.78
CA GLU A 17 -1.80 18.35 -4.45
C GLU A 17 -2.58 17.04 -4.52
N TYR A 18 -2.25 16.12 -3.62
CA TYR A 18 -2.89 14.81 -3.57
C TYR A 18 -4.40 14.94 -3.35
N TYR A 19 -5.21 14.29 -4.18
CA TYR A 19 -6.68 14.38 -4.15
C TYR A 19 -7.25 14.19 -2.74
N PHE A 20 -6.78 13.18 -2.00
CA PHE A 20 -7.22 12.95 -0.63
C PHE A 20 -6.91 14.13 0.30
N SER A 21 -5.77 14.82 0.14
CA SER A 21 -5.43 15.98 0.97
C SER A 21 -6.48 17.08 0.81
N ARG A 22 -6.89 17.36 -0.42
CA ARG A 22 -7.93 18.36 -0.72
C ARG A 22 -9.30 17.92 -0.17
N LYS A 23 -9.71 16.66 -0.44
CA LYS A 23 -11.01 16.15 0.02
C LYS A 23 -11.08 16.00 1.54
N LEU A 24 -10.00 15.67 2.21
CA LEU A 24 -9.97 15.63 3.67
C LEU A 24 -10.12 17.02 4.30
N LYS A 25 -9.57 18.08 3.67
CA LYS A 25 -9.83 19.45 4.11
C LYS A 25 -11.31 19.82 3.98
N GLU A 26 -11.93 19.45 2.85
CA GLU A 26 -13.38 19.66 2.63
C GLU A 26 -14.23 18.89 3.65
N VAL A 27 -13.95 17.60 3.88
CA VAL A 27 -14.64 16.78 4.90
C VAL A 27 -14.46 17.38 6.31
N ALA A 28 -13.26 17.87 6.65
CA ALA A 28 -13.01 18.51 7.93
C ALA A 28 -13.83 19.81 8.08
N GLN A 29 -13.93 20.62 7.01
CA GLN A 29 -14.78 21.81 7.00
C GLN A 29 -16.26 21.45 7.18
N LEU A 30 -16.78 20.49 6.40
CA LEU A 30 -18.16 20.03 6.53
C LEU A 30 -18.47 19.53 7.94
N ASN A 31 -17.53 18.82 8.57
CA ASN A 31 -17.68 18.37 9.96
C ASN A 31 -17.68 19.54 10.96
N ALA A 32 -16.85 20.56 10.74
CA ALA A 32 -16.85 21.79 11.55
C ALA A 32 -18.19 22.56 11.43
N GLU A 33 -18.86 22.45 10.28
CA GLU A 33 -20.22 22.96 10.04
C GLU A 33 -21.34 22.06 10.63
N GLY A 34 -20.99 20.98 11.31
CA GLY A 34 -21.95 20.05 11.94
C GLY A 34 -22.59 19.04 10.99
N LYS A 35 -21.99 18.78 9.82
CA LYS A 35 -22.56 17.82 8.83
C LYS A 35 -22.37 16.36 9.24
N ASP A 36 -21.46 16.02 10.16
CA ASP A 36 -21.18 14.64 10.63
C ASP A 36 -20.94 13.68 9.46
N ILE A 37 -19.89 13.93 8.70
CA ILE A 37 -19.51 13.11 7.54
C ILE A 37 -18.90 11.79 8.00
N ILE A 38 -19.47 10.66 7.56
CA ILE A 38 -18.87 9.33 7.74
C ILE A 38 -17.85 9.10 6.62
N SER A 39 -16.58 8.91 6.98
CA SER A 39 -15.54 8.63 5.98
C SER A 39 -15.36 7.13 5.81
N LEU A 40 -15.63 6.64 4.60
CA LEU A 40 -15.33 5.28 4.13
C LEU A 40 -14.25 5.31 3.03
N ALA A 41 -13.40 6.34 3.00
CA ALA A 41 -12.42 6.54 1.96
C ALA A 41 -10.99 6.15 2.37
N ILE A 42 -10.63 6.34 3.65
CA ILE A 42 -9.26 6.22 4.13
C ILE A 42 -8.94 4.79 4.56
N GLY A 43 -7.84 4.24 4.02
CA GLY A 43 -7.34 2.91 4.37
C GLY A 43 -6.43 2.93 5.59
N SER A 44 -6.95 3.33 6.74
CA SER A 44 -6.22 3.31 8.01
C SER A 44 -6.95 2.40 8.99
N PRO A 45 -6.37 1.24 9.38
CA PRO A 45 -6.95 0.41 10.42
C PRO A 45 -7.28 1.21 11.67
N ASP A 46 -8.44 0.96 12.24
CA ASP A 46 -8.98 1.66 13.43
C ASP A 46 -8.82 0.84 14.73
N MET A 47 -8.30 -0.38 14.62
CA MET A 47 -8.03 -1.26 15.74
C MET A 47 -6.61 -1.06 16.27
N PRO A 48 -6.36 -1.30 17.58
CA PRO A 48 -5.00 -1.31 18.13
C PRO A 48 -4.22 -2.55 17.64
N PRO A 49 -2.87 -2.52 17.74
CA PRO A 49 -2.07 -3.74 17.66
C PRO A 49 -2.36 -4.68 18.84
N SER A 50 -1.72 -5.86 18.88
CA SER A 50 -1.86 -6.78 20.00
C SER A 50 -1.39 -6.13 21.31
N GLU A 51 -2.00 -6.52 22.43
CA GLU A 51 -1.68 -5.96 23.76
C GLU A 51 -0.20 -6.18 24.10
N GLN A 52 0.34 -7.37 23.81
CA GLN A 52 1.75 -7.71 24.01
C GLN A 52 2.70 -6.74 23.26
N THR A 53 2.27 -6.27 22.09
CA THR A 53 3.02 -5.26 21.31
C THR A 53 3.09 -3.92 22.05
N ILE A 54 1.97 -3.49 22.63
CA ILE A 54 1.89 -2.23 23.38
C ILE A 54 2.69 -2.33 24.68
N GLU A 55 2.53 -3.44 25.42
CA GLU A 55 3.28 -3.70 26.65
C GLU A 55 4.78 -3.70 26.38
N LYS A 56 5.22 -4.33 25.28
CA LYS A 56 6.64 -4.34 24.90
C LYS A 56 7.19 -2.95 24.62
N LEU A 57 6.41 -2.09 23.95
CA LEU A 57 6.79 -0.69 23.75
C LEU A 57 7.01 0.02 25.10
N CYS A 58 6.06 -0.13 26.03
CA CYS A 58 6.14 0.49 27.35
C CYS A 58 7.34 -0.03 28.15
N GLU A 59 7.55 -1.35 28.16
CA GLU A 59 8.72 -1.98 28.80
C GLU A 59 10.03 -1.37 28.31
N VAL A 60 10.21 -1.33 26.98
CA VAL A 60 11.45 -0.83 26.38
C VAL A 60 11.62 0.67 26.58
N ALA A 61 10.54 1.45 26.55
CA ALA A 61 10.59 2.90 26.75
C ALA A 61 11.13 3.30 28.14
N HIS A 62 11.02 2.42 29.14
CA HIS A 62 11.61 2.64 30.49
C HIS A 62 13.09 2.22 30.60
N GLN A 63 13.66 1.58 29.58
CA GLN A 63 15.05 1.15 29.62
C GLN A 63 16.00 2.34 29.39
N PRO A 64 17.06 2.51 30.21
CA PRO A 64 17.97 3.67 30.10
C PRO A 64 18.66 3.79 28.73
N ASN A 65 18.90 2.68 28.04
CA ASN A 65 19.59 2.61 26.74
C ASN A 65 18.65 2.63 25.53
N ALA A 66 17.35 2.86 25.72
CA ALA A 66 16.37 2.83 24.62
C ALA A 66 16.42 4.09 23.74
N HIS A 67 16.90 5.22 24.25
CA HIS A 67 16.73 6.56 23.68
C HIS A 67 17.89 7.03 22.79
N GLY A 68 18.98 6.27 22.69
CA GLY A 68 20.11 6.60 21.83
C GLY A 68 19.79 6.34 20.35
N TYR A 69 20.60 6.92 19.47
CA TYR A 69 20.54 6.62 18.05
C TYR A 69 20.64 5.13 17.77
N GLN A 70 19.78 4.63 16.90
CA GLN A 70 19.80 3.25 16.47
C GLN A 70 20.46 3.12 15.09
N PRO A 71 21.03 1.96 14.75
CA PRO A 71 21.56 1.70 13.42
C PRO A 71 20.45 1.84 12.35
N THR A 72 20.77 2.41 11.20
CA THR A 72 19.85 2.51 10.06
C THR A 72 19.34 1.14 9.62
N MET A 73 20.18 0.11 9.67
CA MET A 73 19.78 -1.28 9.41
C MET A 73 18.79 -1.86 10.42
N GLY A 74 18.44 -1.13 11.47
CA GLY A 74 17.62 -1.62 12.56
C GLY A 74 18.33 -2.59 13.49
N THR A 75 17.66 -2.93 14.59
CA THR A 75 18.18 -3.87 15.58
C THR A 75 18.23 -5.30 15.04
N PRO A 76 19.19 -6.14 15.48
CA PRO A 76 19.20 -7.56 15.11
C PRO A 76 17.90 -8.27 15.43
N GLU A 77 17.32 -8.00 16.61
CA GLU A 77 16.06 -8.60 17.06
C GLU A 77 14.90 -8.34 16.10
N LEU A 78 14.81 -7.11 15.57
CA LEU A 78 13.77 -6.77 14.58
C LEU A 78 14.00 -7.52 13.26
N ARG A 79 15.23 -7.53 12.75
CA ARG A 79 15.55 -8.20 11.48
C ARG A 79 15.37 -9.72 11.57
N GLU A 80 15.73 -10.33 12.69
CA GLU A 80 15.50 -11.77 12.96
C GLU A 80 14.00 -12.09 13.03
N ALA A 81 13.20 -11.22 13.67
CA ALA A 81 11.75 -11.38 13.71
C ALA A 81 11.11 -11.25 12.30
N MET A 82 11.59 -10.32 11.46
CA MET A 82 11.17 -10.17 10.07
C MET A 82 11.53 -11.41 9.23
N ALA A 83 12.74 -11.94 9.37
CA ALA A 83 13.16 -13.19 8.69
C ALA A 83 12.29 -14.37 9.12
N GLY A 84 12.06 -14.51 10.44
CA GLY A 84 11.19 -15.56 10.99
C GLY A 84 9.75 -15.45 10.50
N PHE A 85 9.24 -14.23 10.33
CA PHE A 85 7.91 -13.98 9.74
C PHE A 85 7.84 -14.48 8.28
N TYR A 86 8.83 -14.15 7.44
CA TYR A 86 8.90 -14.62 6.06
C TYR A 86 9.01 -16.14 5.98
N GLN A 87 9.82 -16.75 6.82
CA GLN A 87 9.92 -18.21 6.87
C GLN A 87 8.60 -18.87 7.26
N ARG A 88 7.93 -18.37 8.29
CA ARG A 88 6.69 -18.95 8.82
C ARG A 88 5.52 -18.83 7.85
N TRP A 89 5.32 -17.64 7.27
CA TRP A 89 4.11 -17.35 6.49
C TRP A 89 4.27 -17.57 4.99
N TYR A 90 5.47 -17.41 4.47
CA TYR A 90 5.75 -17.54 3.04
C TYR A 90 6.69 -18.71 2.71
N GLY A 91 7.30 -19.38 3.70
CA GLY A 91 8.31 -20.41 3.47
C GLY A 91 9.60 -19.87 2.82
N VAL A 92 9.83 -18.55 2.91
CA VAL A 92 11.00 -17.88 2.32
C VAL A 92 12.10 -17.72 3.34
N ASN A 93 13.27 -18.28 3.06
CA ASN A 93 14.46 -18.11 3.90
C ASN A 93 15.20 -16.83 3.52
N LEU A 94 15.36 -15.93 4.47
CA LEU A 94 16.09 -14.67 4.35
C LEU A 94 17.19 -14.60 5.40
N ASP A 95 18.39 -14.18 4.99
CA ASP A 95 19.42 -13.83 5.96
C ASP A 95 19.08 -12.48 6.60
N ALA A 96 18.77 -12.52 7.90
CA ALA A 96 18.43 -11.33 8.68
C ALA A 96 19.54 -10.25 8.69
N LYS A 97 20.78 -10.62 8.41
CA LYS A 97 21.93 -9.68 8.41
C LYS A 97 22.08 -8.93 7.09
N THR A 98 21.71 -9.54 5.99
CA THR A 98 22.06 -9.05 4.65
C THR A 98 20.90 -8.93 3.67
N GLU A 99 19.77 -9.62 3.89
CA GLU A 99 18.66 -9.68 2.92
C GLU A 99 17.39 -8.99 3.39
N ILE A 100 17.45 -8.31 4.54
CA ILE A 100 16.32 -7.56 5.14
C ILE A 100 16.78 -6.17 5.54
N LEU A 101 15.96 -5.18 5.24
CA LEU A 101 16.12 -3.79 5.65
C LEU A 101 14.81 -3.25 6.23
N PRO A 102 14.76 -2.92 7.53
CA PRO A 102 13.64 -2.21 8.12
C PRO A 102 13.43 -0.84 7.48
N LEU A 103 12.16 -0.44 7.32
CA LEU A 103 11.74 0.82 6.73
C LEU A 103 10.83 1.58 7.70
N ILE A 104 10.81 2.91 7.61
CA ILE A 104 9.81 3.77 8.27
C ILE A 104 8.47 3.70 7.50
N GLY A 105 7.95 2.48 7.34
CA GLY A 105 6.84 2.11 6.49
C GLY A 105 7.24 1.96 5.01
N SER A 106 6.50 1.12 4.25
CA SER A 106 6.82 0.81 2.85
C SER A 106 6.81 2.05 1.93
N LYS A 107 6.05 3.08 2.26
CA LYS A 107 6.02 4.33 1.46
C LYS A 107 7.40 4.99 1.33
N GLU A 108 8.21 4.95 2.38
CA GLU A 108 9.57 5.46 2.36
C GLU A 108 10.47 4.56 1.49
N GLY A 109 10.27 3.24 1.56
CA GLY A 109 10.97 2.28 0.70
C GLY A 109 10.80 2.60 -0.79
N ILE A 110 9.64 3.13 -1.21
CA ILE A 110 9.43 3.59 -2.59
C ILE A 110 10.46 4.66 -2.97
N LEU A 111 10.71 5.64 -2.08
CA LEU A 111 11.72 6.67 -2.30
C LEU A 111 13.13 6.06 -2.40
N HIS A 112 13.50 5.22 -1.44
CA HIS A 112 14.85 4.65 -1.36
C HIS A 112 15.16 3.75 -2.55
N VAL A 113 14.22 2.87 -2.94
CA VAL A 113 14.39 1.99 -4.10
C VAL A 113 14.44 2.79 -5.39
N THR A 114 13.54 3.78 -5.57
CA THR A 114 13.60 4.61 -6.78
C THR A 114 14.95 5.35 -6.88
N LEU A 115 15.46 5.90 -5.78
CA LEU A 115 16.79 6.56 -5.77
C LEU A 115 17.95 5.58 -6.02
N ALA A 116 17.82 4.32 -5.60
CA ALA A 116 18.90 3.34 -5.75
C ALA A 116 18.99 2.77 -7.16
N PHE A 117 17.87 2.70 -7.90
CA PHE A 117 17.80 1.98 -9.17
C PHE A 117 17.46 2.84 -10.40
N VAL A 118 16.99 4.07 -10.20
CA VAL A 118 16.45 4.92 -11.28
C VAL A 118 17.18 6.24 -11.35
N ASN A 119 17.72 6.58 -12.51
CA ASN A 119 18.30 7.88 -12.79
C ASN A 119 17.24 8.83 -13.38
N PRO A 120 17.43 10.16 -13.30
CA PRO A 120 16.63 11.10 -14.07
C PRO A 120 16.65 10.76 -15.56
N GLY A 121 15.46 10.62 -16.16
CA GLY A 121 15.28 10.24 -17.56
C GLY A 121 15.03 8.76 -17.82
N ASP A 122 15.37 7.87 -16.88
CA ASP A 122 14.97 6.46 -16.94
C ASP A 122 13.44 6.30 -16.86
N GLU A 123 12.95 5.15 -17.30
CA GLU A 123 11.53 4.84 -17.30
C GLU A 123 11.16 3.86 -16.18
N VAL A 124 9.95 4.06 -15.62
CA VAL A 124 9.39 3.25 -14.55
C VAL A 124 8.00 2.76 -14.95
N LEU A 125 7.80 1.44 -14.96
CA LEU A 125 6.49 0.83 -15.17
C LEU A 125 5.65 0.95 -13.90
N VAL A 126 4.44 1.51 -14.06
CA VAL A 126 3.49 1.77 -12.95
C VAL A 126 2.11 1.21 -13.31
N PRO A 127 1.45 0.47 -12.40
CA PRO A 127 0.14 -0.10 -12.66
C PRO A 127 -0.96 0.97 -12.80
N ASN A 128 -1.87 0.76 -13.73
CA ASN A 128 -3.06 1.58 -13.94
C ASN A 128 -4.32 0.68 -13.90
N PRO A 129 -5.13 0.72 -12.82
CA PRO A 129 -5.02 1.58 -11.66
C PRO A 129 -3.91 1.10 -10.68
N GLY A 130 -3.40 2.02 -9.85
CA GLY A 130 -2.35 1.71 -8.89
C GLY A 130 -2.22 2.75 -7.77
N TYR A 131 -1.28 2.50 -6.87
CA TYR A 131 -1.02 3.42 -5.77
C TYR A 131 -0.35 4.72 -6.28
N PRO A 132 -0.97 5.90 -6.09
CA PRO A 132 -0.49 7.14 -6.70
C PRO A 132 0.95 7.55 -6.32
N THR A 133 1.46 7.03 -5.20
CA THR A 133 2.82 7.33 -4.74
C THR A 133 3.89 6.79 -5.69
N TYR A 134 3.66 5.65 -6.36
CA TYR A 134 4.62 5.14 -7.36
C TYR A 134 4.85 6.16 -8.47
N THR A 135 3.78 6.73 -9.00
CA THR A 135 3.85 7.78 -10.02
C THR A 135 4.47 9.08 -9.49
N SER A 136 3.98 9.58 -8.35
CA SER A 136 4.37 10.91 -7.88
C SER A 136 5.83 10.97 -7.44
N LEU A 137 6.33 9.96 -6.71
CA LEU A 137 7.73 9.92 -6.30
C LEU A 137 8.67 9.73 -7.49
N SER A 138 8.35 8.82 -8.41
CA SER A 138 9.16 8.63 -9.62
C SER A 138 9.27 9.92 -10.44
N LYS A 139 8.17 10.67 -10.62
CA LYS A 139 8.19 12.00 -11.29
C LYS A 139 9.06 13.01 -10.54
N ILE A 140 8.94 13.13 -9.23
CA ILE A 140 9.76 14.06 -8.41
C ILE A 140 11.25 13.75 -8.57
N LEU A 141 11.59 12.46 -8.73
CA LEU A 141 12.98 12.03 -8.93
C LEU A 141 13.46 12.10 -10.37
N GLY A 142 12.61 12.57 -11.28
CA GLY A 142 12.95 12.83 -12.68
C GLY A 142 12.77 11.64 -13.60
N ALA A 143 12.17 10.55 -13.14
CA ALA A 143 11.84 9.41 -13.98
C ALA A 143 10.63 9.69 -14.89
N LYS A 144 10.58 9.01 -16.04
CA LYS A 144 9.41 8.97 -16.91
C LYS A 144 8.51 7.82 -16.51
N ILE A 145 7.21 8.06 -16.50
CA ILE A 145 6.21 7.06 -16.14
C ILE A 145 5.70 6.37 -17.40
N VAL A 146 5.77 5.05 -17.41
CA VAL A 146 5.14 4.18 -18.40
C VAL A 146 4.05 3.38 -17.68
N ASN A 147 2.79 3.65 -18.02
CA ASN A 147 1.70 2.90 -17.39
C ASN A 147 1.51 1.56 -18.09
N TYR A 148 1.27 0.50 -17.29
CA TYR A 148 0.72 -0.75 -17.80
C TYR A 148 -0.68 -0.97 -17.21
N ASN A 149 -1.58 -1.51 -18.04
CA ASN A 149 -2.98 -1.61 -17.69
C ASN A 149 -3.27 -2.87 -16.88
N LEU A 150 -4.06 -2.69 -15.83
CA LEU A 150 -4.75 -3.75 -15.11
C LEU A 150 -6.23 -3.66 -15.44
N CYS A 151 -6.84 -4.78 -15.81
CA CYS A 151 -8.23 -4.84 -16.26
C CYS A 151 -9.02 -5.89 -15.47
N GLU A 152 -10.34 -5.66 -15.36
CA GLU A 152 -11.26 -6.57 -14.68
C GLU A 152 -11.29 -7.95 -15.34
N ASP A 153 -11.25 -8.00 -16.68
CA ASP A 153 -11.37 -9.23 -17.46
C ASP A 153 -10.25 -10.24 -17.22
N ASN A 154 -9.07 -9.80 -16.78
CA ASN A 154 -7.95 -10.68 -16.41
C ASN A 154 -7.68 -10.71 -14.89
N GLY A 155 -8.67 -10.35 -14.08
CA GLY A 155 -8.55 -10.38 -12.62
C GLY A 155 -7.53 -9.37 -12.06
N TRP A 156 -7.33 -8.26 -12.77
CA TRP A 156 -6.39 -7.18 -12.39
C TRP A 156 -4.93 -7.62 -12.37
N GLN A 157 -4.56 -8.62 -13.20
CA GLN A 157 -3.19 -9.05 -13.39
C GLN A 157 -2.52 -8.25 -14.52
N PRO A 158 -1.17 -8.14 -14.56
CA PRO A 158 -0.47 -7.58 -15.71
C PRO A 158 -0.75 -8.40 -16.96
N ASP A 159 -0.99 -7.71 -18.08
CA ASP A 159 -1.05 -8.34 -19.38
C ASP A 159 0.38 -8.39 -19.97
N PHE A 160 1.00 -9.55 -19.91
CA PHE A 160 2.38 -9.72 -20.39
C PHE A 160 2.49 -9.64 -21.90
N GLU A 161 1.44 -9.97 -22.66
CA GLU A 161 1.45 -9.80 -24.10
C GLU A 161 1.48 -8.33 -24.50
N GLU A 162 0.79 -7.47 -23.75
CA GLU A 162 0.88 -6.03 -23.94
C GLU A 162 2.20 -5.45 -23.45
N LEU A 163 2.72 -5.93 -22.32
CA LEU A 163 4.02 -5.50 -21.80
C LEU A 163 5.16 -5.80 -22.78
N GLU A 164 5.18 -6.98 -23.41
CA GLU A 164 6.18 -7.38 -24.39
C GLU A 164 6.15 -6.57 -25.71
N LYS A 165 5.04 -5.88 -25.99
CA LYS A 165 4.94 -4.98 -27.15
C LYS A 165 5.47 -3.57 -26.88
N MET A 166 5.74 -3.23 -25.63
CA MET A 166 6.25 -1.91 -25.24
C MET A 166 7.73 -1.79 -25.55
N ASP A 167 8.20 -0.56 -25.77
CA ASP A 167 9.64 -0.28 -25.76
C ASP A 167 10.14 -0.25 -24.30
N LEU A 168 10.85 -1.29 -23.90
CA LEU A 168 11.36 -1.49 -22.56
C LEU A 168 12.84 -1.09 -22.40
N SER A 169 13.46 -0.55 -23.44
CA SER A 169 14.92 -0.29 -23.47
C SER A 169 15.42 0.65 -22.38
N ASN A 170 14.57 1.59 -21.94
CA ASN A 170 14.88 2.58 -20.88
C ASN A 170 14.21 2.25 -19.53
N VAL A 171 13.44 1.18 -19.45
CA VAL A 171 12.77 0.78 -18.22
C VAL A 171 13.77 0.17 -17.25
N LYS A 172 13.80 0.68 -16.01
CA LYS A 172 14.69 0.18 -14.94
C LYS A 172 13.93 -0.47 -13.81
N LEU A 173 12.69 -0.06 -13.57
CA LEU A 173 11.90 -0.46 -12.42
C LEU A 173 10.46 -0.72 -12.84
N MET A 174 9.85 -1.76 -12.27
CA MET A 174 8.42 -2.06 -12.38
C MET A 174 7.80 -2.17 -10.99
N TRP A 175 6.82 -1.34 -10.70
CA TRP A 175 6.02 -1.44 -9.49
C TRP A 175 4.88 -2.42 -9.69
N THR A 176 4.70 -3.34 -8.74
CA THR A 176 3.55 -4.21 -8.60
C THR A 176 3.03 -4.14 -7.16
N ASN A 177 1.77 -4.50 -6.94
CA ASN A 177 1.17 -4.50 -5.62
C ASN A 177 0.15 -5.64 -5.56
N TYR A 178 0.50 -6.73 -4.90
CA TYR A 178 -0.38 -7.89 -4.74
C TYR A 178 -0.32 -8.43 -3.32
N PRO A 179 -1.52 -8.65 -2.71
CA PRO A 179 -2.87 -8.32 -3.19
C PRO A 179 -3.02 -6.86 -3.58
N ASN A 180 -3.75 -6.60 -4.70
CA ASN A 180 -3.74 -5.29 -5.35
C ASN A 180 -4.62 -4.25 -4.63
N MET A 181 -4.12 -3.05 -4.52
CA MET A 181 -4.87 -1.85 -4.17
C MET A 181 -4.86 -0.90 -5.39
N PRO A 182 -6.02 -0.43 -5.88
CA PRO A 182 -7.33 -0.38 -5.21
C PRO A 182 -8.24 -1.57 -5.48
N THR A 183 -7.93 -2.47 -6.38
CA THR A 183 -8.88 -3.38 -7.03
C THR A 183 -9.25 -4.62 -6.21
N GLY A 184 -8.43 -4.99 -5.23
CA GLY A 184 -8.58 -6.23 -4.49
C GLY A 184 -8.18 -7.48 -5.28
N GLY A 185 -7.50 -7.32 -6.42
CA GLY A 185 -6.97 -8.44 -7.21
C GLY A 185 -6.02 -9.29 -6.38
N ARG A 186 -6.22 -10.62 -6.41
CA ARG A 186 -5.44 -11.56 -5.61
C ARG A 186 -4.02 -11.70 -6.13
N ALA A 187 -3.07 -11.95 -5.23
CA ALA A 187 -1.78 -12.47 -5.64
C ALA A 187 -1.96 -13.84 -6.29
N GLN A 188 -1.22 -14.12 -7.37
CA GLN A 188 -1.24 -15.39 -8.08
C GLN A 188 0.20 -15.87 -8.29
N ARG A 189 0.45 -17.15 -7.99
CA ARG A 189 1.76 -17.74 -8.19
C ARG A 189 2.24 -17.64 -9.64
N ALA A 190 1.35 -17.94 -10.59
CA ALA A 190 1.66 -17.83 -12.01
C ALA A 190 2.05 -16.42 -12.45
N THR A 191 1.41 -15.39 -11.88
CA THR A 191 1.78 -13.99 -12.13
C THR A 191 3.18 -13.70 -11.59
N TYR A 192 3.51 -14.15 -10.39
CA TYR A 192 4.86 -13.96 -9.83
C TYR A 192 5.93 -14.69 -10.64
N GLU A 193 5.67 -15.92 -11.08
CA GLU A 193 6.58 -16.68 -11.96
C GLU A 193 6.82 -15.93 -13.28
N ARG A 194 5.77 -15.38 -13.88
CA ARG A 194 5.88 -14.59 -15.11
C ARG A 194 6.60 -13.25 -14.88
N LEU A 195 6.35 -12.56 -13.76
CA LEU A 195 7.07 -11.33 -13.39
C LEU A 195 8.58 -11.57 -13.22
N VAL A 196 8.98 -12.67 -12.58
CA VAL A 196 10.39 -13.02 -12.40
C VAL A 196 11.07 -13.31 -13.75
N THR A 197 10.37 -14.03 -14.63
CA THR A 197 10.85 -14.28 -16.00
C THR A 197 11.03 -12.98 -16.76
N PHE A 198 10.00 -12.14 -16.80
CA PHE A 198 9.99 -10.83 -17.46
C PHE A 198 11.11 -9.92 -16.93
N ALA A 199 11.28 -9.86 -15.60
CA ALA A 199 12.34 -9.06 -14.98
C ALA A 199 13.74 -9.48 -15.46
N LYS A 200 14.00 -10.79 -15.55
CA LYS A 200 15.30 -11.34 -16.01
C LYS A 200 15.53 -11.13 -17.50
N GLU A 201 14.51 -11.32 -18.32
CA GLU A 201 14.59 -11.17 -19.77
C GLU A 201 14.90 -9.73 -20.19
N HIS A 202 14.35 -8.74 -19.46
CA HIS A 202 14.48 -7.32 -19.80
C HIS A 202 15.48 -6.55 -18.91
N GLY A 203 16.07 -7.18 -17.90
CA GLY A 203 16.98 -6.49 -16.97
C GLY A 203 16.29 -5.42 -16.12
N ILE A 204 15.04 -5.66 -15.76
CA ILE A 204 14.18 -4.74 -14.98
C ILE A 204 14.10 -5.22 -13.53
N VAL A 205 14.18 -4.31 -12.56
CA VAL A 205 13.90 -4.64 -11.16
C VAL A 205 12.40 -4.58 -10.92
N VAL A 206 11.79 -5.71 -10.49
CA VAL A 206 10.38 -5.75 -10.09
C VAL A 206 10.27 -5.55 -8.59
N VAL A 207 9.45 -4.60 -8.15
CA VAL A 207 9.15 -4.37 -6.73
C VAL A 207 7.70 -4.71 -6.47
N ASN A 208 7.46 -5.72 -5.62
CA ASN A 208 6.12 -6.06 -5.17
C ASN A 208 5.85 -5.46 -3.78
N ASP A 209 4.92 -4.51 -3.70
CA ASP A 209 4.44 -3.95 -2.43
C ASP A 209 3.31 -4.85 -1.89
N ASN A 210 3.57 -5.54 -0.78
CA ASN A 210 2.71 -6.60 -0.22
C ASN A 210 2.21 -6.29 1.20
N PRO A 211 1.41 -5.22 1.43
CA PRO A 211 0.88 -4.91 2.76
C PRO A 211 -0.45 -5.60 3.08
N TYR A 212 -1.11 -6.28 2.12
CA TYR A 212 -2.49 -6.73 2.26
C TYR A 212 -2.67 -8.24 2.33
N SER A 213 -1.62 -9.05 2.25
CA SER A 213 -1.72 -10.52 2.18
C SER A 213 -2.40 -11.18 3.39
N PHE A 214 -2.57 -10.45 4.50
CA PHE A 214 -3.24 -10.95 5.70
C PHE A 214 -4.69 -10.46 5.87
N ILE A 215 -5.24 -9.76 4.89
CA ILE A 215 -6.57 -9.16 5.01
C ILE A 215 -7.52 -9.77 3.97
N LEU A 216 -8.52 -10.51 4.45
CA LEU A 216 -9.50 -11.23 3.63
C LEU A 216 -8.85 -12.17 2.59
N SER A 217 -7.64 -12.64 2.86
CA SER A 217 -6.90 -13.57 2.03
C SER A 217 -6.54 -14.79 2.86
N GLU A 218 -6.87 -15.98 2.38
CA GLU A 218 -6.53 -17.25 3.01
C GLU A 218 -5.16 -17.75 2.54
N GLU A 219 -4.74 -17.35 1.35
CA GLU A 219 -3.46 -17.72 0.75
C GLU A 219 -2.47 -16.56 0.89
N HIS A 220 -1.32 -16.85 1.52
CA HIS A 220 -0.24 -15.88 1.71
C HIS A 220 0.87 -16.16 0.70
N LEU A 221 0.98 -15.29 -0.32
CA LEU A 221 1.99 -15.40 -1.36
C LEU A 221 3.00 -14.25 -1.28
N SER A 222 4.25 -14.59 -1.56
CA SER A 222 5.37 -13.66 -1.74
C SER A 222 6.01 -13.90 -3.10
N ILE A 223 6.41 -12.84 -3.81
CA ILE A 223 7.16 -12.97 -5.05
C ILE A 223 8.50 -13.68 -4.83
N LEU A 224 9.06 -13.58 -3.61
CA LEU A 224 10.33 -14.22 -3.24
C LEU A 224 10.23 -15.74 -3.07
N GLN A 225 9.00 -16.33 -3.13
CA GLN A 225 8.83 -17.78 -3.20
C GLN A 225 9.23 -18.35 -4.58
N VAL A 226 9.30 -17.51 -5.60
CA VAL A 226 9.66 -17.95 -6.94
C VAL A 226 11.17 -18.17 -7.02
N PRO A 227 11.63 -19.33 -7.51
CA PRO A 227 13.08 -19.58 -7.67
C PRO A 227 13.76 -18.51 -8.52
N GLY A 228 14.84 -17.95 -7.98
CA GLY A 228 15.61 -16.89 -8.65
C GLY A 228 14.95 -15.49 -8.59
N ALA A 229 13.87 -15.31 -7.85
CA ALA A 229 13.25 -13.98 -7.67
C ALA A 229 14.20 -12.99 -6.99
N LYS A 230 14.99 -13.42 -6.03
CA LYS A 230 15.96 -12.54 -5.34
C LYS A 230 16.98 -11.90 -6.29
N ASP A 231 17.22 -12.46 -7.47
CA ASP A 231 18.17 -11.88 -8.43
C ASP A 231 17.67 -10.58 -9.08
N CYS A 232 16.36 -10.38 -9.13
CA CYS A 232 15.73 -9.28 -9.87
C CYS A 232 14.49 -8.68 -9.19
N CYS A 233 14.07 -9.22 -8.05
CA CYS A 233 12.86 -8.74 -7.36
C CYS A 233 13.17 -8.22 -5.96
N ILE A 234 12.39 -7.23 -5.56
CA ILE A 234 12.31 -6.67 -4.20
C ILE A 234 10.89 -6.85 -3.71
N GLU A 235 10.71 -7.25 -2.46
CA GLU A 235 9.39 -7.23 -1.83
C GLU A 235 9.37 -6.29 -0.64
N PHE A 236 8.33 -5.44 -0.59
CA PHE A 236 7.98 -4.69 0.61
C PHE A 236 6.88 -5.40 1.39
N ASN A 237 6.98 -5.35 2.70
CA ASN A 237 5.89 -5.70 3.59
C ASN A 237 5.70 -4.60 4.63
N SER A 238 4.51 -4.49 5.20
CA SER A 238 4.19 -3.40 6.12
C SER A 238 3.30 -3.88 7.26
N MET A 239 3.68 -3.53 8.48
CA MET A 239 2.85 -3.78 9.66
C MET A 239 1.66 -2.82 9.78
N SER A 240 1.63 -1.77 8.96
CA SER A 240 0.54 -0.78 8.97
C SER A 240 -0.84 -1.40 8.81
N LYS A 241 -0.95 -2.50 8.04
CA LYS A 241 -2.23 -3.14 7.71
C LYS A 241 -2.39 -4.46 8.44
N SER A 242 -1.43 -5.36 8.29
CA SER A 242 -1.46 -6.71 8.86
C SER A 242 -1.43 -6.76 10.39
N HIS A 243 -0.88 -5.74 11.04
CA HIS A 243 -0.69 -5.71 12.50
C HIS A 243 -1.37 -4.49 13.17
N ASN A 244 -2.25 -3.77 12.47
CA ASN A 244 -2.92 -2.56 12.97
C ASN A 244 -1.96 -1.49 13.49
N MET A 245 -0.82 -1.28 12.81
CA MET A 245 0.25 -0.37 13.23
C MET A 245 0.52 0.78 12.24
N PRO A 246 -0.51 1.46 11.66
CA PRO A 246 -0.26 2.49 10.65
C PRO A 246 0.51 3.69 11.19
N GLY A 247 0.28 4.10 12.43
CA GLY A 247 0.96 5.21 13.10
C GLY A 247 2.38 4.88 13.59
N TRP A 248 2.73 3.60 13.72
CA TRP A 248 4.02 3.16 14.21
C TRP A 248 5.14 3.25 13.18
N ARG A 249 4.79 3.33 11.90
CA ARG A 249 5.72 3.47 10.78
C ARG A 249 6.75 2.35 10.71
N VAL A 250 6.30 1.10 10.65
CA VAL A 250 7.15 -0.08 10.49
C VAL A 250 6.80 -0.83 9.21
N GLY A 251 7.82 -1.05 8.40
CA GLY A 251 7.80 -1.88 7.20
C GLY A 251 9.16 -2.54 7.00
N LEU A 252 9.27 -3.33 5.97
CA LEU A 252 10.51 -3.96 5.57
C LEU A 252 10.67 -4.00 4.06
N CYS A 253 11.92 -4.04 3.63
CA CYS A 253 12.37 -4.39 2.29
C CYS A 253 13.13 -5.73 2.38
N ALA A 254 12.75 -6.68 1.54
CA ALA A 254 13.38 -8.00 1.44
C ALA A 254 13.83 -8.26 0.01
N THR A 255 15.10 -8.65 -0.16
CA THR A 255 15.73 -8.98 -1.46
C THR A 255 17.11 -9.60 -1.23
N ASN A 256 17.97 -9.66 -2.25
CA ASN A 256 19.35 -10.10 -2.10
C ASN A 256 20.23 -9.08 -1.36
N ALA A 257 21.39 -9.54 -0.89
CA ALA A 257 22.33 -8.74 -0.10
C ALA A 257 22.93 -7.53 -0.88
N GLU A 258 23.10 -7.64 -2.17
CA GLU A 258 23.66 -6.59 -3.01
C GLU A 258 22.66 -5.44 -3.15
N PHE A 259 21.38 -5.73 -3.46
CA PHE A 259 20.33 -4.73 -3.55
C PHE A 259 20.09 -4.06 -2.18
N ILE A 260 20.07 -4.82 -1.09
CA ILE A 260 20.00 -4.23 0.27
C ILE A 260 21.15 -3.25 0.50
N THR A 261 22.38 -3.58 0.08
CA THR A 261 23.53 -2.67 0.23
C THR A 261 23.33 -1.36 -0.52
N TRP A 262 22.77 -1.39 -1.73
CA TRP A 262 22.51 -0.19 -2.51
C TRP A 262 21.39 0.67 -1.90
N ILE A 263 20.29 0.04 -1.48
CA ILE A 263 19.16 0.71 -0.82
C ILE A 263 19.61 1.31 0.52
N LEU A 264 20.36 0.58 1.34
CA LEU A 264 20.91 1.06 2.60
C LEU A 264 21.82 2.26 2.41
N LYS A 265 22.62 2.30 1.33
CA LYS A 265 23.45 3.45 1.01
C LYS A 265 22.62 4.73 0.83
N VAL A 266 21.44 4.62 0.21
CA VAL A 266 20.49 5.74 0.11
C VAL A 266 19.90 6.06 1.48
N GLN A 267 19.32 5.07 2.15
CA GLN A 267 18.63 5.25 3.42
C GLN A 267 19.52 5.89 4.49
N SER A 268 20.75 5.41 4.64
CA SER A 268 21.68 5.92 5.65
C SER A 268 22.12 7.38 5.45
N ASN A 269 21.93 7.94 4.25
CA ASN A 269 22.14 9.35 3.96
C ASN A 269 20.91 10.22 4.19
N ILE A 270 19.74 9.62 4.43
CA ILE A 270 18.46 10.33 4.60
C ILE A 270 18.03 10.29 6.07
N GLU A 271 18.20 9.15 6.74
CA GLU A 271 17.68 8.91 8.09
C GLU A 271 18.60 8.04 8.96
N SER A 272 18.35 8.07 10.25
CA SER A 272 18.87 7.13 11.23
C SER A 272 17.82 6.08 11.58
N GLY A 273 18.21 4.99 12.26
CA GLY A 273 17.27 3.96 12.70
C GLY A 273 16.18 4.51 13.63
N THR A 274 15.00 3.94 13.55
CA THR A 274 13.85 4.31 14.37
C THR A 274 14.08 4.04 15.85
N PHE A 275 13.28 4.66 16.71
CA PHE A 275 13.32 4.48 18.16
C PHE A 275 13.31 3.00 18.55
N ARG A 276 14.23 2.59 19.45
CA ARG A 276 14.40 1.20 19.86
C ARG A 276 13.11 0.56 20.38
N GLY A 277 12.29 1.32 21.11
CA GLY A 277 11.01 0.86 21.61
C GLY A 277 10.07 0.38 20.51
N ILE A 278 9.97 1.12 19.40
CA ILE A 278 9.17 0.73 18.25
C ILE A 278 9.75 -0.54 17.62
N GLN A 279 11.06 -0.64 17.47
CA GLN A 279 11.69 -1.79 16.84
C GLN A 279 11.45 -3.09 17.62
N LEU A 280 11.63 -3.07 18.95
CA LEU A 280 11.44 -4.27 19.77
C LEU A 280 9.95 -4.62 19.94
N ALA A 281 9.07 -3.63 19.99
CA ALA A 281 7.62 -3.88 19.96
C ALA A 281 7.16 -4.45 18.62
N ALA A 282 7.73 -4.01 17.49
CA ALA A 282 7.47 -4.60 16.19
C ALA A 282 7.99 -6.06 16.11
N ALA A 283 9.17 -6.34 16.67
CA ALA A 283 9.67 -7.70 16.77
C ALA A 283 8.74 -8.60 17.60
N GLU A 284 8.12 -8.06 18.67
CA GLU A 284 7.08 -8.75 19.43
C GLU A 284 5.83 -9.01 18.59
N ALA A 285 5.35 -7.99 17.87
CA ALA A 285 4.16 -8.11 17.01
C ALA A 285 4.33 -9.18 15.90
N TYR A 286 5.52 -9.38 15.37
CA TYR A 286 5.79 -10.45 14.41
C TYR A 286 5.61 -11.85 14.99
N LYS A 287 5.48 -12.02 16.29
CA LYS A 287 5.16 -13.30 16.95
C LYS A 287 3.68 -13.60 16.96
N ASN A 288 2.81 -12.64 16.59
CA ASN A 288 1.38 -12.87 16.50
C ASN A 288 1.09 -14.13 15.66
N ASP A 289 0.20 -14.95 16.15
CA ASP A 289 -0.13 -16.23 15.57
C ASP A 289 -1.27 -16.15 14.53
N GLU A 290 -1.59 -17.28 13.95
CA GLU A 290 -2.69 -17.40 12.99
C GLU A 290 -4.04 -17.02 13.62
N VAL A 291 -4.26 -17.33 14.91
CA VAL A 291 -5.52 -17.01 15.61
C VAL A 291 -5.70 -15.50 15.68
N TRP A 292 -4.64 -14.75 16.07
CA TRP A 292 -4.70 -13.30 16.12
C TRP A 292 -5.02 -12.70 14.74
N HIS A 293 -4.31 -13.14 13.67
CA HIS A 293 -4.55 -12.64 12.33
C HIS A 293 -5.96 -12.97 11.83
N ARG A 294 -6.47 -14.18 12.11
CA ARG A 294 -7.83 -14.58 11.74
C ARG A 294 -8.88 -13.76 12.46
N GLU A 295 -8.77 -13.56 13.76
CA GLU A 295 -9.76 -12.83 14.55
C GLU A 295 -9.84 -11.36 14.17
N PHE A 296 -8.69 -10.67 14.08
CA PHE A 296 -8.68 -9.24 13.79
C PHE A 296 -8.82 -8.93 12.30
N ASN A 297 -8.17 -9.68 11.43
CA ASN A 297 -8.18 -9.36 10.01
C ASN A 297 -9.37 -10.01 9.29
N ILE A 298 -9.54 -11.33 9.39
CA ILE A 298 -10.59 -12.03 8.64
C ILE A 298 -11.96 -11.74 9.26
N ASN A 299 -12.17 -12.06 10.53
CA ASN A 299 -13.50 -11.96 11.15
C ASN A 299 -14.02 -10.51 11.19
N THR A 300 -13.17 -9.54 11.55
CA THR A 300 -13.57 -8.13 11.60
C THR A 300 -13.82 -7.58 10.21
N TYR A 301 -12.88 -7.74 9.28
CA TYR A 301 -13.02 -7.21 7.94
C TYR A 301 -14.08 -7.94 7.12
N ALA A 302 -14.29 -9.25 7.30
CA ALA A 302 -15.37 -9.98 6.64
C ALA A 302 -16.74 -9.41 7.00
N ARG A 303 -17.01 -9.15 8.27
CA ARG A 303 -18.28 -8.54 8.71
C ARG A 303 -18.48 -7.13 8.17
N ARG A 304 -17.42 -6.31 8.17
CA ARG A 304 -17.45 -4.96 7.60
C ARG A 304 -17.69 -4.99 6.09
N ARG A 305 -17.12 -5.98 5.43
CA ARG A 305 -17.29 -6.20 3.99
C ARG A 305 -18.74 -6.50 3.63
N GLU A 306 -19.44 -7.36 4.39
CA GLU A 306 -20.87 -7.65 4.16
C GLU A 306 -21.72 -6.36 4.14
N TRP A 307 -21.41 -5.38 4.98
CA TRP A 307 -22.12 -4.10 4.98
C TRP A 307 -21.67 -3.18 3.84
N ALA A 308 -20.41 -3.18 3.51
CA ALA A 308 -19.90 -2.41 2.38
C ALA A 308 -20.43 -2.95 1.04
N GLU A 309 -20.61 -4.27 0.89
CA GLU A 309 -21.25 -4.91 -0.26
C GLU A 309 -22.70 -4.44 -0.42
N LYS A 310 -23.44 -4.34 0.67
CA LYS A 310 -24.82 -3.77 0.64
C LYS A 310 -24.84 -2.30 0.21
N ILE A 311 -23.79 -1.51 0.54
CA ILE A 311 -23.64 -0.16 0.00
C ILE A 311 -23.44 -0.21 -1.52
N MET A 312 -22.56 -1.08 -2.01
CA MET A 312 -22.37 -1.26 -3.46
C MET A 312 -23.67 -1.64 -4.16
N ASP A 313 -24.44 -2.57 -3.59
CA ASP A 313 -25.72 -3.01 -4.14
C ASP A 313 -26.72 -1.85 -4.23
N VAL A 314 -26.85 -1.02 -3.18
CA VAL A 314 -27.73 0.16 -3.18
C VAL A 314 -27.32 1.19 -4.22
N LEU A 315 -25.99 1.37 -4.44
CA LEU A 315 -25.46 2.25 -5.46
C LEU A 315 -25.52 1.64 -6.88
N GLY A 316 -26.01 0.40 -7.02
CA GLY A 316 -26.10 -0.32 -8.29
C GLY A 316 -24.76 -0.72 -8.88
N CYS A 317 -23.71 -0.78 -8.07
CA CYS A 317 -22.37 -1.15 -8.51
C CYS A 317 -22.22 -2.66 -8.66
N THR A 318 -21.43 -3.09 -9.65
CA THR A 318 -20.98 -4.49 -9.78
C THR A 318 -19.57 -4.63 -9.19
N TYR A 319 -19.28 -5.77 -8.56
CA TYR A 319 -17.98 -6.04 -7.93
C TYR A 319 -17.71 -7.53 -7.87
N ASP A 320 -16.42 -7.89 -7.88
CA ASP A 320 -15.99 -9.27 -7.65
C ASP A 320 -16.10 -9.61 -6.16
N LYS A 321 -16.83 -10.68 -5.83
CA LYS A 321 -16.96 -11.18 -4.46
C LYS A 321 -15.69 -11.85 -3.93
N ASN A 322 -14.74 -12.18 -4.80
CA ASN A 322 -13.49 -12.83 -4.43
C ASN A 322 -12.32 -11.86 -4.22
N GLN A 323 -12.54 -10.55 -4.37
CA GLN A 323 -11.49 -9.58 -4.09
C GLN A 323 -11.05 -9.62 -2.62
N VAL A 324 -9.79 -9.29 -2.36
CA VAL A 324 -9.16 -9.36 -1.03
C VAL A 324 -8.60 -8.00 -0.60
N GLY A 325 -8.04 -7.92 0.60
CA GLY A 325 -7.55 -6.66 1.17
C GLY A 325 -8.63 -5.89 1.90
N MET A 326 -8.31 -4.66 2.29
CA MET A 326 -9.16 -3.83 3.15
C MET A 326 -10.05 -2.83 2.39
N PHE A 327 -10.23 -3.04 1.11
CA PHE A 327 -11.04 -2.18 0.24
C PHE A 327 -12.01 -3.02 -0.57
N LEU A 328 -13.17 -2.45 -0.83
CA LEU A 328 -14.12 -2.96 -1.79
C LEU A 328 -14.10 -2.04 -3.02
N TRP A 329 -13.84 -2.63 -4.19
CA TRP A 329 -13.76 -1.96 -5.48
C TRP A 329 -14.94 -2.36 -6.34
N GLY A 330 -15.74 -1.40 -6.77
CA GLY A 330 -16.96 -1.66 -7.52
C GLY A 330 -17.12 -0.72 -8.71
N LYS A 331 -17.61 -1.29 -9.82
CA LYS A 331 -17.89 -0.59 -11.07
C LYS A 331 -19.27 0.06 -10.99
N ILE A 332 -19.34 1.35 -11.27
CA ILE A 332 -20.60 2.09 -11.27
C ILE A 332 -21.50 1.69 -12.46
N PRO A 333 -22.83 1.76 -12.29
CA PRO A 333 -23.77 1.41 -13.37
C PRO A 333 -23.61 2.26 -14.61
N ALA A 334 -23.95 1.71 -15.78
CA ALA A 334 -23.74 2.33 -17.09
C ALA A 334 -24.47 3.66 -17.27
N ASN A 335 -25.61 3.84 -16.62
CA ASN A 335 -26.40 5.08 -16.67
C ASN A 335 -25.76 6.26 -15.90
N ILE A 336 -24.80 6.00 -15.00
CA ILE A 336 -24.01 7.05 -14.35
C ILE A 336 -22.80 7.35 -15.24
N LYS A 337 -22.76 8.56 -15.80
CA LYS A 337 -21.70 8.95 -16.76
C LYS A 337 -20.36 9.21 -16.09
N ASN A 338 -20.37 9.86 -14.93
CA ASN A 338 -19.17 10.30 -14.22
C ASN A 338 -19.16 9.75 -12.78
N VAL A 339 -18.08 9.11 -12.38
CA VAL A 339 -17.92 8.58 -11.03
C VAL A 339 -17.81 9.69 -9.97
N GLU A 340 -17.24 10.85 -10.33
CA GLU A 340 -17.15 12.00 -9.42
C GLU A 340 -18.54 12.51 -9.07
N ASP A 341 -19.47 12.61 -10.03
CA ASP A 341 -20.86 13.03 -9.75
C ASP A 341 -21.53 12.12 -8.73
N LEU A 342 -21.30 10.80 -8.82
CA LEU A 342 -21.83 9.85 -7.85
C LEU A 342 -21.22 10.06 -6.46
N THR A 343 -19.88 10.17 -6.39
CA THR A 343 -19.19 10.32 -5.08
C THR A 343 -19.49 11.66 -4.41
N GLU A 344 -19.64 12.75 -5.19
CA GLU A 344 -20.05 14.06 -4.67
C GLU A 344 -21.51 14.01 -4.18
N LYS A 345 -22.42 13.38 -4.92
CA LYS A 345 -23.80 13.18 -4.48
C LYS A 345 -23.84 12.42 -3.15
N VAL A 346 -23.11 11.32 -3.04
CA VAL A 346 -23.02 10.55 -1.78
C VAL A 346 -22.43 11.38 -0.64
N LEU A 347 -21.41 12.21 -0.91
CA LEU A 347 -20.81 13.09 0.09
C LEU A 347 -21.81 14.14 0.62
N HIS A 348 -22.50 14.85 -0.27
CA HIS A 348 -23.29 16.00 0.11
C HIS A 348 -24.71 15.64 0.54
N GLU A 349 -25.34 14.64 -0.09
CA GLU A 349 -26.72 14.24 0.22
C GLU A 349 -26.77 13.17 1.32
N ALA A 350 -25.93 12.12 1.22
CA ALA A 350 -25.90 11.07 2.24
C ALA A 350 -24.92 11.35 3.39
N ARG A 351 -24.06 12.36 3.27
CA ARG A 351 -23.00 12.69 4.24
C ARG A 351 -22.03 11.52 4.47
N VAL A 352 -21.69 10.83 3.38
CA VAL A 352 -20.75 9.72 3.39
C VAL A 352 -19.66 9.97 2.37
N PHE A 353 -18.40 9.95 2.79
CA PHE A 353 -17.25 10.11 1.88
C PHE A 353 -16.76 8.76 1.41
N ILE A 354 -16.90 8.47 0.12
CA ILE A 354 -16.35 7.32 -0.60
C ILE A 354 -15.36 7.80 -1.66
N THR A 355 -14.49 6.92 -2.14
CA THR A 355 -13.38 7.31 -3.02
C THR A 355 -13.74 7.07 -4.48
N PRO A 356 -13.65 8.08 -5.38
CA PRO A 356 -13.73 7.86 -6.83
C PRO A 356 -12.47 7.16 -7.33
N GLY A 357 -12.65 6.22 -8.27
CA GLY A 357 -11.56 5.36 -8.72
C GLY A 357 -10.54 6.03 -9.63
N PHE A 358 -10.89 7.13 -10.32
CA PHE A 358 -9.97 7.86 -11.20
C PHE A 358 -8.69 8.35 -10.50
N ILE A 359 -8.73 8.51 -9.18
CA ILE A 359 -7.54 8.93 -8.40
C ILE A 359 -6.41 7.89 -8.41
N PHE A 360 -6.72 6.66 -8.80
CA PHE A 360 -5.77 5.56 -8.92
C PHE A 360 -5.27 5.36 -10.36
N GLY A 361 -5.83 6.10 -11.32
CA GLY A 361 -5.50 6.02 -12.74
C GLY A 361 -6.73 5.97 -13.64
N SER A 362 -6.53 6.12 -14.94
CA SER A 362 -7.63 6.20 -15.92
C SER A 362 -8.51 4.95 -15.97
N ASN A 363 -7.95 3.76 -15.74
CA ASN A 363 -8.73 2.52 -15.68
C ASN A 363 -9.63 2.43 -14.42
N GLY A 364 -9.53 3.40 -13.52
CA GLY A 364 -10.42 3.58 -12.37
C GLY A 364 -11.61 4.50 -12.61
N GLU A 365 -11.75 5.17 -13.78
CA GLU A 365 -12.78 6.18 -14.04
C GLU A 365 -14.23 5.68 -13.90
N ARG A 366 -14.42 4.36 -14.03
CA ARG A 366 -15.73 3.73 -13.89
C ARG A 366 -15.95 3.04 -12.55
N TYR A 367 -15.08 3.29 -11.54
CA TYR A 367 -15.10 2.56 -10.28
C TYR A 367 -15.16 3.49 -9.08
N ILE A 368 -15.69 2.95 -7.98
CA ILE A 368 -15.57 3.53 -6.64
C ILE A 368 -14.82 2.56 -5.73
N ARG A 369 -14.21 3.12 -4.69
CA ARG A 369 -13.55 2.33 -3.64
C ARG A 369 -14.15 2.65 -2.28
N ILE A 370 -14.57 1.63 -1.53
CA ILE A 370 -15.01 1.71 -0.14
C ILE A 370 -13.94 1.09 0.76
N SER A 371 -13.54 1.80 1.79
CA SER A 371 -12.63 1.30 2.82
C SER A 371 -13.38 0.54 3.91
N LEU A 372 -12.83 -0.58 4.34
CA LEU A 372 -13.32 -1.40 5.44
C LEU A 372 -12.73 -0.99 6.80
N CYS A 373 -12.04 0.16 6.88
CA CYS A 373 -11.34 0.60 8.09
C CYS A 373 -12.22 1.35 9.09
N ALA A 374 -13.48 1.65 8.76
CA ALA A 374 -14.42 2.23 9.72
C ALA A 374 -15.07 1.14 10.59
N LYS A 375 -15.49 1.51 11.80
CA LYS A 375 -16.24 0.61 12.69
C LYS A 375 -17.51 0.10 12.00
N GLU A 376 -17.90 -1.13 12.28
CA GLU A 376 -19.06 -1.80 11.67
C GLU A 376 -20.33 -0.95 11.79
N GLU A 377 -20.56 -0.34 12.95
CA GLU A 377 -21.72 0.52 13.21
C GLU A 377 -21.74 1.75 12.29
N LYS A 378 -20.56 2.32 11.99
CA LYS A 378 -20.46 3.47 11.08
C LYS A 378 -20.70 3.06 9.61
N ILE A 379 -20.30 1.86 9.21
CA ILE A 379 -20.61 1.33 7.86
C ILE A 379 -22.12 1.07 7.75
N LYS A 380 -22.76 0.51 8.78
CA LYS A 380 -24.22 0.34 8.84
C LYS A 380 -24.95 1.67 8.75
N GLU A 381 -24.51 2.65 9.52
CA GLU A 381 -25.08 4.01 9.50
C GLU A 381 -24.94 4.64 8.11
N ALA A 382 -23.77 4.50 7.47
CA ALA A 382 -23.54 4.99 6.11
C ALA A 382 -24.50 4.34 5.10
N LEU A 383 -24.73 3.03 5.20
CA LEU A 383 -25.73 2.33 4.37
C LEU A 383 -27.13 2.94 4.51
N GLU A 384 -27.57 3.17 5.73
CA GLU A 384 -28.93 3.74 5.95
C GLU A 384 -29.03 5.20 5.48
N ARG A 385 -27.94 5.98 5.59
CA ARG A 385 -27.90 7.34 5.05
C ARG A 385 -27.98 7.33 3.51
N ILE A 386 -27.23 6.45 2.85
CA ILE A 386 -27.20 6.29 1.39
C ILE A 386 -28.59 5.86 0.88
N LYS A 387 -29.22 4.85 1.49
CA LYS A 387 -30.59 4.42 1.13
C LYS A 387 -31.64 5.53 1.16
N LYS A 388 -31.48 6.51 2.04
CA LYS A 388 -32.43 7.62 2.18
C LYS A 388 -32.18 8.76 1.19
N ALA A 389 -30.95 8.88 0.70
CA ALA A 389 -30.52 10.01 -0.11
C ALA A 389 -30.43 9.69 -1.60
N ILE A 390 -30.19 8.40 -1.94
CA ILE A 390 -29.99 7.94 -3.32
C ILE A 390 -31.11 6.99 -3.75
#